data_7d6893ca4f5c3a83ef19a7a63e36560c
#
_entry.id   7d6893ca4f5c3a83ef19a7a63e36560c
#
_cell.length_a   1.000
_cell.length_b   1.000
_cell.length_c   1.000
_cell.angle_alpha   90.00
_cell.angle_beta   90.00
_cell.angle_gamma   90.00
#
_symmetry.space_group_name_H-M   'P 1'
#
loop_
_entity.id
_entity.type
_entity.pdbx_description
1 polymer ?
#
loop_
_entity_poly.entity_id
_entity_poly.type
_entity_poly.pdbx_seq_one_letter_code
_entity_poly.pdbx_strand_id
1 'polypeptide(L)'
;MVRLQKYLADCGVASRRGSEEIIRSGRVRVNGETVTEMGVKIDEDNDLVMVDDIPVRIEKKLVYIMLNKPAGFVTTVSDDKGRDTVMDLVTDIPIRLYPVGRLDYDTEGLLLLTNDGELTYNITHPKNNIPKTYVAEVTGNINMETLTRLRNNGRRIVSVRIMT
;
A
#
# COMPACT_ATOMS: atom_id res chain seq x y z
N MET A 1 13.50 16.06 -7.61
CA MET A 1 12.15 16.52 -8.05
C MET A 1 11.15 15.38 -7.93
N VAL A 2 10.16 15.54 -7.06
CA VAL A 2 9.06 14.56 -6.84
C VAL A 2 7.71 15.22 -7.13
N ARG A 3 6.68 14.41 -7.44
CA ARG A 3 5.32 14.95 -7.60
C ARG A 3 4.77 15.41 -6.25
N LEU A 4 4.13 16.59 -6.21
CA LEU A 4 3.62 17.21 -5.00
C LEU A 4 2.67 16.27 -4.21
N GLN A 5 1.73 15.56 -4.88
CA GLN A 5 0.85 14.61 -4.20
C GLN A 5 1.60 13.40 -3.61
N LYS A 6 2.75 13.00 -4.21
CA LYS A 6 3.60 11.97 -3.61
C LYS A 6 4.27 12.51 -2.35
N TYR A 7 4.85 13.70 -2.42
CA TYR A 7 5.50 14.35 -1.28
C TYR A 7 4.55 14.51 -0.09
N LEU A 8 3.33 15.01 -0.31
CA LEU A 8 2.32 15.14 0.74
C LEU A 8 1.94 13.78 1.36
N ALA A 9 1.88 12.73 0.54
CA ALA A 9 1.62 11.39 1.05
C ALA A 9 2.80 10.85 1.86
N ASP A 10 4.02 11.11 1.45
CA ASP A 10 5.24 10.73 2.16
C ASP A 10 5.42 11.54 3.47
N CYS A 11 4.88 12.77 3.53
CA CYS A 11 4.74 13.57 4.75
C CYS A 11 3.64 13.07 5.70
N GLY A 12 2.86 12.06 5.32
CA GLY A 12 1.77 11.54 6.16
C GLY A 12 0.47 12.36 6.13
N VAL A 13 0.37 13.40 5.29
CA VAL A 13 -0.80 14.30 5.22
C VAL A 13 -2.06 13.54 4.80
N ALA A 14 -2.00 12.78 3.70
CA ALA A 14 -3.10 11.98 3.17
C ALA A 14 -2.59 10.86 2.26
N SER A 15 -3.50 10.05 1.69
CA SER A 15 -3.13 9.17 0.56
C SER A 15 -2.75 10.01 -0.66
N ARG A 16 -2.09 9.44 -1.68
CA ARG A 16 -1.79 10.18 -2.91
C ARG A 16 -3.04 10.78 -3.55
N ARG A 17 -4.16 10.04 -3.58
CA ARG A 17 -5.45 10.55 -4.08
C ARG A 17 -6.05 11.61 -3.16
N GLY A 18 -6.04 11.41 -1.85
CA GLY A 18 -6.46 12.44 -0.89
C GLY A 18 -5.60 13.69 -0.97
N SER A 19 -4.31 13.56 -1.21
CA SER A 19 -3.41 14.71 -1.43
C SER A 19 -3.77 15.49 -2.71
N GLU A 20 -4.21 14.81 -3.77
CA GLU A 20 -4.72 15.48 -4.97
C GLU A 20 -5.98 16.30 -4.69
N GLU A 21 -6.87 15.83 -3.82
CA GLU A 21 -8.06 16.58 -3.40
C GLU A 21 -7.69 17.81 -2.57
N ILE A 22 -6.72 17.68 -1.65
CA ILE A 22 -6.19 18.80 -0.86
C ILE A 22 -5.55 19.84 -1.76
N ILE A 23 -4.79 19.44 -2.79
CA ILE A 23 -4.21 20.35 -3.77
C ILE A 23 -5.31 21.10 -4.54
N ARG A 24 -6.29 20.37 -5.11
CA ARG A 24 -7.40 20.98 -5.86
C ARG A 24 -8.23 21.97 -5.04
N SER A 25 -8.33 21.75 -3.74
CA SER A 25 -9.05 22.67 -2.83
C SER A 25 -8.27 23.93 -2.47
N GLY A 26 -7.06 24.14 -3.01
CA GLY A 26 -6.24 25.33 -2.78
C GLY A 26 -5.62 25.41 -1.39
N ARG A 27 -5.57 24.31 -0.65
CA ARG A 27 -5.03 24.24 0.72
C ARG A 27 -3.51 24.08 0.75
N VAL A 28 -2.86 23.90 -0.41
CA VAL A 28 -1.42 23.66 -0.51
C VAL A 28 -0.71 24.88 -1.04
N ARG A 29 0.36 25.29 -0.38
CA ARG A 29 1.30 26.30 -0.86
C ARG A 29 2.69 25.71 -1.05
N VAL A 30 3.35 26.14 -2.11
CA VAL A 30 4.75 25.85 -2.37
C VAL A 30 5.49 27.18 -2.51
N ASN A 31 6.48 27.42 -1.66
CA ASN A 31 7.24 28.68 -1.62
C ASN A 31 6.35 29.93 -1.48
N GLY A 32 5.23 29.81 -0.76
CA GLY A 32 4.26 30.88 -0.54
C GLY A 32 3.16 31.00 -1.59
N GLU A 33 3.28 30.34 -2.74
CA GLU A 33 2.27 30.36 -3.81
C GLU A 33 1.28 29.18 -3.67
N THR A 34 -0.02 29.48 -3.81
CA THR A 34 -1.06 28.44 -3.78
C THR A 34 -1.02 27.60 -5.05
N VAL A 35 -0.98 26.30 -4.87
CA VAL A 35 -0.95 25.32 -5.97
C VAL A 35 -2.28 24.56 -6.01
N THR A 36 -2.95 24.59 -7.18
CA THR A 36 -4.18 23.83 -7.44
C THR A 36 -4.03 22.86 -8.62
N GLU A 37 -2.96 22.99 -9.39
CA GLU A 37 -2.70 22.18 -10.58
C GLU A 37 -2.17 20.79 -10.24
N MET A 38 -2.58 19.81 -11.05
CA MET A 38 -2.10 18.44 -10.91
C MET A 38 -0.76 18.26 -11.63
N GLY A 39 0.07 17.36 -11.09
CA GLY A 39 1.33 16.99 -11.71
C GLY A 39 2.51 17.93 -11.40
N VAL A 40 2.31 18.95 -10.61
CA VAL A 40 3.36 19.81 -10.11
C VAL A 40 4.44 19.00 -9.43
N LYS A 41 5.70 19.32 -9.72
CA LYS A 41 6.88 18.70 -9.12
C LYS A 41 7.58 19.73 -8.24
N ILE A 42 8.07 19.26 -7.12
CA ILE A 42 8.83 20.05 -6.15
C ILE A 42 10.21 19.44 -5.93
N ASP A 43 11.10 20.25 -5.39
CA ASP A 43 12.37 19.83 -4.83
C ASP A 43 12.18 19.64 -3.32
N GLU A 44 12.24 18.38 -2.87
CA GLU A 44 11.99 18.00 -1.45
C GLU A 44 13.00 18.59 -0.47
N ASP A 45 14.17 18.98 -0.95
CA ASP A 45 15.24 19.56 -0.12
C ASP A 45 15.18 21.09 -0.03
N ASN A 46 14.67 21.75 -1.09
CA ASN A 46 14.75 23.19 -1.22
C ASN A 46 13.37 23.90 -1.20
N ASP A 47 12.28 23.21 -1.60
CA ASP A 47 10.97 23.83 -1.62
C ASP A 47 10.27 23.77 -0.25
N LEU A 48 9.70 24.89 0.18
CA LEU A 48 8.85 24.96 1.36
C LEU A 48 7.41 24.62 0.99
N VAL A 49 6.94 23.47 1.45
CA VAL A 49 5.56 23.03 1.24
C VAL A 49 4.75 23.21 2.52
N MET A 50 3.57 23.83 2.40
CA MET A 50 2.64 24.05 3.51
C MET A 50 1.26 23.52 3.15
N VAL A 51 0.55 23.02 4.15
CA VAL A 51 -0.87 22.63 4.06
C VAL A 51 -1.61 23.39 5.15
N ASP A 52 -2.65 24.13 4.79
CA ASP A 52 -3.39 25.02 5.70
C ASP A 52 -2.45 25.92 6.53
N ASP A 53 -1.46 26.50 5.86
CA ASP A 53 -0.42 27.35 6.42
C ASP A 53 0.53 26.67 7.44
N ILE A 54 0.46 25.35 7.56
CA ILE A 54 1.35 24.54 8.40
C ILE A 54 2.44 23.89 7.53
N PRO A 55 3.73 24.11 7.80
CA PRO A 55 4.81 23.46 7.07
C PRO A 55 4.75 21.95 7.23
N VAL A 56 4.88 21.21 6.13
CA VAL A 56 4.94 19.76 6.12
C VAL A 56 6.29 19.28 5.62
N ARG A 57 6.82 18.24 6.29
CA ARG A 57 8.10 17.61 5.93
C ARG A 57 8.00 16.12 6.03
N ILE A 58 8.81 15.42 5.25
CA ILE A 58 8.89 13.96 5.32
C ILE A 58 9.42 13.53 6.68
N GLU A 59 8.64 12.73 7.39
CA GLU A 59 9.11 12.06 8.61
C GLU A 59 10.21 11.06 8.24
N LYS A 60 11.45 11.32 8.69
CA LYS A 60 12.59 10.45 8.38
C LYS A 60 12.57 9.10 9.12
N LYS A 61 11.69 8.95 10.11
CA LYS A 61 11.57 7.71 10.87
C LYS A 61 10.75 6.70 10.10
N LEU A 62 11.42 5.74 9.47
CA LEU A 62 10.78 4.60 8.83
C LEU A 62 10.32 3.60 9.90
N VAL A 63 9.11 3.11 9.74
CA VAL A 63 8.48 2.13 10.65
C VAL A 63 8.07 0.90 9.86
N TYR A 64 8.37 -0.26 10.43
CA TYR A 64 8.04 -1.57 9.85
C TYR A 64 7.35 -2.41 10.90
N ILE A 65 6.14 -2.84 10.63
CA ILE A 65 5.33 -3.67 11.52
C ILE A 65 5.07 -5.01 10.84
N MET A 66 5.32 -6.09 11.55
CA MET A 66 4.88 -7.43 11.18
C MET A 66 3.60 -7.74 11.93
N LEU A 67 2.49 -7.73 11.22
CA LEU A 67 1.18 -8.07 11.75
C LEU A 67 0.86 -9.52 11.40
N ASN A 68 0.52 -10.34 12.38
CA ASN A 68 -0.20 -11.58 12.13
C ASN A 68 -1.69 -11.22 11.95
N LYS A 69 -2.07 -10.95 10.70
CA LYS A 69 -3.43 -10.54 10.39
C LYS A 69 -4.42 -11.65 10.73
N PRO A 70 -5.41 -11.42 11.58
CA PRO A 70 -6.49 -12.37 11.80
C PRO A 70 -7.51 -12.34 10.64
N ALA A 71 -8.34 -13.36 10.51
CA ALA A 71 -9.54 -13.31 9.67
C ALA A 71 -10.50 -12.22 10.17
N GLY A 72 -11.38 -11.73 9.27
CA GLY A 72 -12.40 -10.73 9.61
C GLY A 72 -11.92 -9.27 9.48
N PHE A 73 -10.72 -9.02 8.98
CA PHE A 73 -10.21 -7.67 8.74
C PHE A 73 -9.90 -7.43 7.27
N VAL A 74 -10.31 -6.30 6.74
CA VAL A 74 -9.99 -5.90 5.35
C VAL A 74 -8.60 -5.30 5.27
N THR A 75 -7.80 -5.75 4.29
CA THR A 75 -6.48 -5.16 4.04
C THR A 75 -6.62 -3.86 3.25
N THR A 76 -6.94 -2.78 3.95
CA THR A 76 -7.05 -1.43 3.42
C THR A 76 -6.73 -0.40 4.50
N VAL A 77 -6.43 0.82 4.09
CA VAL A 77 -6.26 1.97 5.00
C VAL A 77 -7.60 2.60 5.38
N SER A 78 -8.62 2.43 4.53
CA SER A 78 -9.98 2.94 4.75
C SER A 78 -10.97 2.03 4.06
N ASP A 79 -12.15 1.83 4.64
CA ASP A 79 -13.23 1.02 4.06
C ASP A 79 -14.54 1.81 4.04
N ASP A 80 -15.11 1.97 2.84
CA ASP A 80 -16.36 2.74 2.65
C ASP A 80 -17.60 1.99 3.16
N LYS A 81 -17.46 0.70 3.51
CA LYS A 81 -18.55 -0.16 4.00
C LYS A 81 -18.58 -0.29 5.52
N GLY A 82 -17.66 0.40 6.23
CA GLY A 82 -17.58 0.38 7.68
C GLY A 82 -17.13 -0.96 8.28
N ARG A 83 -16.40 -1.77 7.53
CA ARG A 83 -15.81 -3.03 8.03
C ARG A 83 -14.49 -2.72 8.73
N ASP A 84 -14.15 -3.55 9.72
CA ASP A 84 -12.87 -3.46 10.39
C ASP A 84 -11.71 -3.67 9.41
N THR A 85 -10.70 -2.83 9.51
CA THR A 85 -9.51 -2.84 8.65
C THR A 85 -8.28 -3.26 9.43
N VAL A 86 -7.22 -3.63 8.74
CA VAL A 86 -5.93 -3.94 9.40
C VAL A 86 -5.34 -2.74 10.12
N MET A 87 -5.80 -1.52 9.85
CA MET A 87 -5.35 -0.31 10.54
C MET A 87 -5.93 -0.21 11.95
N ASP A 88 -7.10 -0.80 12.20
CA ASP A 88 -7.74 -0.82 13.52
C ASP A 88 -6.95 -1.68 14.53
N LEU A 89 -6.04 -2.53 14.02
CA LEU A 89 -5.15 -3.37 14.84
C LEU A 89 -3.84 -2.68 15.26
N VAL A 90 -3.58 -1.45 14.79
CA VAL A 90 -2.31 -0.73 15.01
C VAL A 90 -2.55 0.76 15.34
N THR A 91 -3.63 1.05 16.03
CA THR A 91 -4.09 2.42 16.37
C THR A 91 -3.17 3.17 17.35
N ASP A 92 -2.34 2.45 18.10
CA ASP A 92 -1.39 2.99 19.07
C ASP A 92 -0.13 3.60 18.42
N ILE A 93 0.02 3.47 17.09
CA ILE A 93 1.17 3.98 16.35
C ILE A 93 0.81 5.32 15.71
N PRO A 94 1.39 6.45 16.18
CA PRO A 94 1.02 7.80 15.72
C PRO A 94 1.65 8.17 14.37
N ILE A 95 1.99 7.18 13.55
CA ILE A 95 2.59 7.36 12.21
C ILE A 95 1.64 6.73 11.20
N ARG A 96 1.40 7.43 10.11
CA ARG A 96 0.58 6.92 9.02
C ARG A 96 1.24 5.73 8.35
N LEU A 97 0.69 4.55 8.56
CA LEU A 97 1.12 3.29 7.96
C LEU A 97 0.16 2.87 6.83
N TYR A 98 0.63 1.96 5.99
CA TYR A 98 -0.18 1.27 4.98
C TYR A 98 0.34 -0.16 4.77
N PRO A 99 -0.54 -1.09 4.33
CA PRO A 99 -0.14 -2.48 4.13
C PRO A 99 0.73 -2.67 2.87
N VAL A 100 1.71 -3.56 2.98
CA VAL A 100 2.58 -4.01 1.88
C VAL A 100 1.96 -5.26 1.25
N GLY A 101 1.21 -5.07 0.19
CA GLY A 101 0.40 -6.13 -0.40
C GLY A 101 -0.95 -6.29 0.28
N ARG A 102 -1.57 -7.44 0.07
CA ARG A 102 -2.93 -7.71 0.58
C ARG A 102 -3.10 -9.18 0.92
N LEU A 103 -3.81 -9.44 2.01
CA LEU A 103 -4.46 -10.70 2.33
C LEU A 103 -5.98 -10.49 2.25
N ASP A 104 -6.72 -11.50 1.84
CA ASP A 104 -8.17 -11.42 1.75
C ASP A 104 -8.82 -11.37 3.16
N TYR A 105 -10.11 -11.02 3.20
CA TYR A 105 -10.86 -10.83 4.43
C TYR A 105 -10.77 -12.02 5.38
N ASP A 106 -10.98 -13.23 4.84
CA ASP A 106 -10.97 -14.48 5.59
C ASP A 106 -9.58 -15.14 5.69
N THR A 107 -8.55 -14.48 5.13
CA THR A 107 -7.17 -15.00 5.15
C THR A 107 -6.43 -14.49 6.37
N GLU A 108 -5.71 -15.41 7.03
CA GLU A 108 -4.83 -15.11 8.16
C GLU A 108 -3.36 -15.17 7.74
N GLY A 109 -2.48 -14.53 8.51
CA GLY A 109 -1.05 -14.65 8.34
C GLY A 109 -0.28 -13.34 8.29
N LEU A 110 1.00 -13.44 7.92
CA LEU A 110 1.92 -12.31 7.93
C LEU A 110 1.53 -11.22 6.92
N LEU A 111 1.29 -10.03 7.43
CA LEU A 111 1.12 -8.80 6.67
C LEU A 111 2.11 -7.75 7.18
N LEU A 112 2.87 -7.14 6.29
CA LEU A 112 3.73 -6.01 6.63
C LEU A 112 2.94 -4.71 6.52
N LEU A 113 3.12 -3.81 7.49
CA LEU A 113 2.65 -2.43 7.46
C LEU A 113 3.85 -1.50 7.57
N THR A 114 3.88 -0.43 6.81
CA THR A 114 5.00 0.52 6.81
C THR A 114 4.59 1.89 6.28
N ASN A 115 5.42 2.90 6.52
CA ASN A 115 5.41 4.20 5.84
C ASN A 115 6.50 4.30 4.75
N ASP A 116 7.24 3.22 4.48
CA ASP A 116 8.28 3.13 3.45
C ASP A 116 7.68 2.77 2.09
N GLY A 117 7.49 3.80 1.25
CA GLY A 117 6.94 3.64 -0.10
C GLY A 117 7.90 2.97 -1.09
N GLU A 118 9.21 3.10 -0.86
CA GLU A 118 10.22 2.48 -1.70
C GLU A 118 10.26 0.97 -1.47
N LEU A 119 10.31 0.54 -0.21
CA LEU A 119 10.23 -0.87 0.15
C LEU A 119 8.95 -1.50 -0.40
N THR A 120 7.80 -0.83 -0.21
CA THR A 120 6.52 -1.31 -0.70
C THR A 120 6.52 -1.48 -2.22
N TYR A 121 7.05 -0.51 -2.96
CA TYR A 121 7.20 -0.60 -4.41
C TYR A 121 8.11 -1.76 -4.81
N ASN A 122 9.26 -1.89 -4.16
CA ASN A 122 10.24 -2.92 -4.46
C ASN A 122 9.69 -4.34 -4.25
N ILE A 123 8.88 -4.55 -3.21
CA ILE A 123 8.28 -5.86 -2.91
C ILE A 123 7.04 -6.16 -3.76
N THR A 124 6.18 -5.17 -4.02
CA THR A 124 4.85 -5.43 -4.56
C THR A 124 4.71 -5.19 -6.06
N HIS A 125 5.55 -4.32 -6.63
CA HIS A 125 5.37 -3.90 -8.01
C HIS A 125 5.77 -5.01 -9.01
N PRO A 126 4.90 -5.33 -9.99
CA PRO A 126 5.17 -6.44 -10.94
C PRO A 126 6.48 -6.32 -11.71
N LYS A 127 6.95 -5.09 -11.96
CA LYS A 127 8.21 -4.82 -12.69
C LYS A 127 9.45 -5.41 -11.99
N ASN A 128 9.39 -5.59 -10.68
CA ASN A 128 10.51 -6.13 -9.89
C ASN A 128 10.56 -7.67 -9.89
N ASN A 129 9.57 -8.32 -10.52
CA ASN A 129 9.53 -9.78 -10.73
C ASN A 129 9.79 -10.63 -9.48
N ILE A 130 9.37 -10.16 -8.30
CA ILE A 130 9.48 -10.95 -7.07
C ILE A 130 8.57 -12.17 -7.19
N PRO A 131 9.12 -13.39 -7.14
CA PRO A 131 8.33 -14.61 -7.29
C PRO A 131 7.42 -14.80 -6.08
N LYS A 132 6.18 -15.23 -6.34
CA LYS A 132 5.22 -15.63 -5.31
C LYS A 132 4.92 -17.11 -5.48
N THR A 133 5.21 -17.88 -4.44
CA THR A 133 4.95 -19.32 -4.41
C THR A 133 3.64 -19.57 -3.65
N TYR A 134 2.76 -20.35 -4.26
CA TYR A 134 1.50 -20.78 -3.65
C TYR A 134 1.50 -22.30 -3.51
N VAL A 135 1.03 -22.78 -2.37
CA VAL A 135 0.67 -24.18 -2.16
C VAL A 135 -0.85 -24.22 -2.07
N ALA A 136 -1.49 -24.94 -2.97
CA ALA A 136 -2.94 -25.09 -2.98
C ALA A 136 -3.31 -26.52 -2.57
N GLU A 137 -4.17 -26.65 -1.57
CA GLU A 137 -4.82 -27.91 -1.22
C GLU A 137 -6.18 -27.94 -1.89
N VAL A 138 -6.48 -29.02 -2.59
CA VAL A 138 -7.74 -29.17 -3.35
C VAL A 138 -8.37 -30.53 -3.08
N THR A 139 -9.69 -30.58 -3.08
CA THR A 139 -10.43 -31.84 -2.97
C THR A 139 -10.82 -32.34 -4.35
N GLY A 140 -10.80 -33.67 -4.54
CA GLY A 140 -11.13 -34.32 -5.81
C GLY A 140 -9.92 -34.67 -6.68
N ASN A 141 -10.17 -35.15 -7.89
CA ASN A 141 -9.14 -35.56 -8.83
C ASN A 141 -8.85 -34.42 -9.83
N ILE A 142 -7.63 -33.93 -9.84
CA ILE A 142 -7.16 -32.99 -10.87
C ILE A 142 -6.41 -33.79 -11.95
N ASN A 143 -6.88 -33.70 -13.18
CA ASN A 143 -6.18 -34.31 -14.30
C ASN A 143 -4.97 -33.47 -14.75
N MET A 144 -4.05 -34.07 -15.52
CA MET A 144 -2.82 -33.43 -15.98
C MET A 144 -3.07 -32.24 -16.88
N GLU A 145 -4.16 -32.21 -17.62
CA GLU A 145 -4.53 -31.08 -18.48
C GLU A 145 -4.87 -29.86 -17.63
N THR A 146 -5.68 -30.02 -16.60
CA THR A 146 -6.03 -28.94 -15.64
C THR A 146 -4.79 -28.43 -14.91
N LEU A 147 -3.89 -29.31 -14.48
CA LEU A 147 -2.60 -28.91 -13.87
C LEU A 147 -1.74 -28.08 -14.83
N THR A 148 -1.67 -28.49 -16.09
CA THR A 148 -0.92 -27.78 -17.12
C THR A 148 -1.52 -26.40 -17.38
N ARG A 149 -2.85 -26.29 -17.45
CA ARG A 149 -3.54 -24.98 -17.60
C ARG A 149 -3.29 -24.07 -16.41
N LEU A 150 -3.31 -24.57 -15.18
CA LEU A 150 -3.01 -23.79 -13.97
C LEU A 150 -1.57 -23.29 -13.96
N ARG A 151 -0.61 -24.10 -14.40
CA ARG A 151 0.80 -23.72 -14.50
C ARG A 151 1.07 -22.68 -15.58
N ASN A 152 0.35 -22.72 -16.69
CA ASN A 152 0.59 -21.87 -17.86
C ASN A 152 -0.15 -20.52 -17.79
N ASN A 153 -1.15 -20.35 -16.91
CA ASN A 153 -1.96 -19.12 -16.80
C ASN A 153 -1.25 -17.97 -16.07
N GLY A 154 0.06 -17.81 -16.22
CA GLY A 154 0.82 -16.61 -15.85
C GLY A 154 1.04 -16.38 -14.35
N ARG A 155 0.45 -17.20 -13.47
CA ARG A 155 0.75 -17.23 -12.04
C ARG A 155 1.46 -18.54 -11.76
N ARG A 156 2.73 -18.49 -11.38
CA ARG A 156 3.51 -19.68 -11.04
C ARG A 156 2.90 -20.37 -9.81
N ILE A 157 2.02 -21.36 -10.03
CA ILE A 157 1.67 -22.33 -9.01
C ILE A 157 2.79 -23.37 -9.01
N VAL A 158 3.62 -23.35 -7.98
CA VAL A 158 4.81 -24.22 -7.90
C VAL A 158 4.47 -25.61 -7.34
N SER A 159 3.43 -25.73 -6.54
CA SER A 159 3.01 -27.01 -5.96
C SER A 159 1.49 -27.05 -5.77
N VAL A 160 0.89 -28.19 -6.10
CA VAL A 160 -0.51 -28.52 -5.79
C VAL A 160 -0.48 -29.82 -4.98
N ARG A 161 -0.99 -29.80 -3.76
CA ARG A 161 -1.19 -31.00 -2.96
C ARG A 161 -2.66 -31.42 -3.10
N ILE A 162 -2.89 -32.66 -3.53
CA ILE A 162 -4.22 -33.26 -3.60
C ILE A 162 -4.44 -33.98 -2.28
N MET A 163 -5.52 -33.64 -1.58
CA MET A 163 -6.00 -34.37 -0.41
C MET A 163 -7.00 -35.43 -0.89
N THR A 164 -6.78 -36.67 -0.55
CA THR A 164 -7.68 -37.82 -0.78
C THR A 164 -8.67 -37.95 0.37
#